data_52298c28b5aa37992318f954a763d357
#
_entry.id   52298c28b5aa37992318f954a763d357
#
_cell.length_a   1.000
_cell.length_b   1.000
_cell.length_c   1.000
_cell.angle_alpha   90.00
_cell.angle_beta   90.00
_cell.angle_gamma   90.00
#
_symmetry.space_group_name_H-M   'P 1'
#
loop_
_entity.id
_entity.type
_entity.pdbx_description
1 polymer ?
#
loop_
_entity_poly.entity_id
_entity_poly.type
_entity_poly.pdbx_seq_one_letter_code
_entity_poly.pdbx_strand_id
1 'polypeptide(L)'
;MKQYTEDSIRIFKASLAKKYHKAKHARVYTASDLKCKTSEFTDDYPVILSTTYSLTSSLSPDYLYDYVIIDEASQVDLATGALALSCAKKAVIVGDRKQLPNVVDRETKAKVEQIFSQYALPEAYRYTTHSLLSSAVEVFSDAPRVLLREHYRCHPEIIGFCNKRFYNNELIVMTKSEGERPLAVYRTVAGNHARGHVNERQMDVIEKEVLPSLHLAAGENLGIVTPYRRQAEALKQRFDQKQENIKSDTVDKFQGQERTAMIFSTVDNEIGDFASDPNRLNVAVSRAIRQFIVVTDGNDNDKTSPIHDLIGYIQYHNYEIVDSEVRSVFDYLYQGYEQARENVLKRYGRSSDYDSENLMHAVIQDVLTKEEFAKYAAASHVPLRHLILDDSKLTEEERRFAWNRNTHIDFLIFSKLDYQPVLAVEVDGYAFHAANERQLERDAKKNEILKKYNIPLERFATTGSSEKERLEAALRRV
;
A
#
# COMPACT_ATOMS: atom_id res chain seq x y z
N MET A 1 9.36 -31.19 24.26
CA MET A 1 8.61 -30.91 23.03
C MET A 1 9.18 -31.56 21.80
N LYS A 2 10.45 -31.35 21.41
CA LYS A 2 11.06 -31.91 20.21
C LYS A 2 10.88 -33.45 20.08
N GLN A 3 11.15 -34.20 21.13
CA GLN A 3 10.96 -35.64 21.17
C GLN A 3 9.50 -36.07 21.02
N TYR A 4 8.57 -35.33 21.63
CA TYR A 4 7.12 -35.58 21.48
C TYR A 4 6.66 -35.41 20.04
N THR A 5 7.14 -34.36 19.36
CA THR A 5 6.84 -34.11 17.93
C THR A 5 7.41 -35.23 17.05
N GLU A 6 8.67 -35.64 17.28
CA GLU A 6 9.32 -36.72 16.54
C GLU A 6 8.58 -38.07 16.71
N ASP A 7 8.18 -38.39 17.95
CA ASP A 7 7.42 -39.60 18.22
C ASP A 7 6.02 -39.56 17.60
N SER A 8 5.34 -38.42 17.65
CA SER A 8 4.03 -38.23 17.02
C SER A 8 4.12 -38.40 15.49
N ILE A 9 5.14 -37.81 14.84
CA ILE A 9 5.38 -37.97 13.42
C ILE A 9 5.69 -39.44 13.06
N ARG A 10 6.49 -40.12 13.87
CA ARG A 10 6.82 -41.54 13.69
C ARG A 10 5.58 -42.42 13.75
N ILE A 11 4.73 -42.23 14.79
CA ILE A 11 3.49 -42.97 14.97
C ILE A 11 2.54 -42.70 13.81
N PHE A 12 2.40 -41.43 13.38
CA PHE A 12 1.57 -41.05 12.27
C PHE A 12 2.03 -41.69 10.94
N LYS A 13 3.34 -41.64 10.65
CA LYS A 13 3.92 -42.32 9.48
C LYS A 13 3.69 -43.83 9.51
N ALA A 14 3.86 -44.47 10.63
CA ALA A 14 3.59 -45.91 10.80
C ALA A 14 2.11 -46.24 10.57
N SER A 15 1.20 -45.40 11.06
CA SER A 15 -0.24 -45.56 10.86
C SER A 15 -0.64 -45.40 9.39
N LEU A 16 -0.10 -44.37 8.71
CA LEU A 16 -0.29 -44.19 7.28
C LEU A 16 0.25 -45.37 6.46
N ALA A 17 1.47 -45.82 6.76
CA ALA A 17 2.07 -46.98 6.09
C ALA A 17 1.19 -48.23 6.26
N LYS A 18 0.65 -48.47 7.46
CA LYS A 18 -0.26 -49.58 7.73
C LYS A 18 -1.57 -49.48 6.94
N LYS A 19 -2.14 -48.25 6.84
CA LYS A 19 -3.39 -47.96 6.08
C LYS A 19 -3.20 -48.17 4.59
N TYR A 20 -2.10 -47.67 4.01
CA TYR A 20 -1.86 -47.68 2.56
C TYR A 20 -0.96 -48.77 2.05
N HIS A 21 -0.38 -49.64 2.92
CA HIS A 21 0.53 -50.71 2.52
C HIS A 21 -0.07 -51.73 1.52
N LYS A 22 -1.39 -51.90 1.54
CA LYS A 22 -2.12 -52.84 0.64
C LYS A 22 -2.67 -52.17 -0.65
N ALA A 23 -2.63 -50.83 -0.71
CA ALA A 23 -3.12 -50.11 -1.89
C ALA A 23 -2.07 -50.14 -3.01
N LYS A 24 -2.22 -51.02 -4.00
CA LYS A 24 -1.32 -51.06 -5.16
C LYS A 24 -1.40 -49.82 -6.07
N HIS A 25 -2.50 -49.05 -5.99
CA HIS A 25 -2.70 -47.78 -6.71
C HIS A 25 -3.52 -46.83 -5.83
N ALA A 26 -3.18 -45.54 -5.82
CA ALA A 26 -4.04 -44.51 -5.22
C ALA A 26 -5.37 -44.49 -5.97
N ARG A 27 -6.49 -44.44 -5.25
CA ARG A 27 -7.81 -44.22 -5.84
C ARG A 27 -7.85 -42.84 -6.47
N VAL A 28 -8.32 -42.76 -7.69
CA VAL A 28 -8.56 -41.49 -8.40
C VAL A 28 -10.04 -41.17 -8.29
N TYR A 29 -10.36 -40.00 -7.79
CA TYR A 29 -11.73 -39.54 -7.62
C TYR A 29 -12.04 -38.45 -8.64
N THR A 30 -13.22 -38.53 -9.26
CA THR A 30 -13.78 -37.45 -10.09
C THR A 30 -14.62 -36.50 -9.24
N ALA A 31 -14.97 -35.34 -9.78
CA ALA A 31 -15.83 -34.38 -9.10
C ALA A 31 -17.21 -34.98 -8.73
N SER A 32 -17.74 -35.91 -9.51
CA SER A 32 -18.99 -36.63 -9.19
C SER A 32 -18.81 -37.64 -8.07
N ASP A 33 -17.64 -38.33 -7.99
CA ASP A 33 -17.36 -39.29 -6.92
C ASP A 33 -17.34 -38.62 -5.53
N LEU A 34 -16.91 -37.34 -5.45
CA LEU A 34 -16.91 -36.59 -4.17
C LEU A 34 -18.31 -36.52 -3.58
N LYS A 35 -19.35 -36.47 -4.39
CA LYS A 35 -20.75 -36.43 -3.96
C LYS A 35 -21.39 -37.81 -3.80
N CYS A 36 -21.04 -38.75 -4.67
CA CYS A 36 -21.67 -40.09 -4.68
C CYS A 36 -20.92 -41.11 -3.81
N LYS A 37 -19.62 -40.92 -3.58
CA LYS A 37 -18.74 -41.80 -2.80
C LYS A 37 -18.07 -41.06 -1.64
N THR A 38 -18.79 -40.14 -1.03
CA THR A 38 -18.24 -39.22 0.00
C THR A 38 -17.54 -40.00 1.14
N SER A 39 -18.16 -41.06 1.66
CA SER A 39 -17.54 -41.84 2.76
C SER A 39 -16.24 -42.51 2.36
N GLU A 40 -16.17 -43.11 1.17
CA GLU A 40 -14.92 -43.72 0.67
C GLU A 40 -13.83 -42.65 0.46
N PHE A 41 -14.25 -41.48 -0.08
CA PHE A 41 -13.33 -40.37 -0.27
C PHE A 41 -12.78 -39.81 1.05
N THR A 42 -13.63 -39.60 2.06
CA THR A 42 -13.22 -39.08 3.35
C THR A 42 -12.46 -40.09 4.19
N ASP A 43 -12.63 -41.39 3.95
CA ASP A 43 -11.78 -42.45 4.52
C ASP A 43 -10.35 -42.37 3.98
N ASP A 44 -10.19 -42.06 2.69
CA ASP A 44 -8.89 -41.89 2.07
C ASP A 44 -8.28 -40.48 2.36
N TYR A 45 -9.12 -39.45 2.35
CA TYR A 45 -8.74 -38.05 2.60
C TYR A 45 -9.53 -37.46 3.76
N PRO A 46 -9.10 -37.72 5.01
CA PRO A 46 -9.86 -37.31 6.20
C PRO A 46 -9.80 -35.81 6.50
N VAL A 47 -8.94 -35.06 5.81
CA VAL A 47 -8.83 -33.58 5.93
C VAL A 47 -9.19 -32.95 4.61
N ILE A 48 -10.23 -32.14 4.64
CA ILE A 48 -10.73 -31.37 3.48
C ILE A 48 -10.44 -29.90 3.70
N LEU A 49 -9.74 -29.27 2.76
CA LEU A 49 -9.51 -27.83 2.75
C LEU A 49 -10.53 -27.16 1.82
N SER A 50 -11.24 -26.16 2.32
CA SER A 50 -12.27 -25.44 1.59
C SER A 50 -12.40 -24.01 2.09
N THR A 51 -13.08 -23.16 1.34
CA THR A 51 -13.59 -21.89 1.87
C THR A 51 -14.88 -22.14 2.64
N THR A 52 -15.25 -21.25 3.55
CA THR A 52 -16.51 -21.31 4.30
C THR A 52 -17.73 -21.41 3.37
N TYR A 53 -17.68 -20.71 2.23
CA TYR A 53 -18.76 -20.72 1.24
C TYR A 53 -18.85 -22.04 0.45
N SER A 54 -17.70 -22.63 0.09
CA SER A 54 -17.66 -23.82 -0.77
C SER A 54 -17.84 -25.13 0.00
N LEU A 55 -17.72 -25.09 1.33
CA LEU A 55 -17.74 -26.30 2.17
C LEU A 55 -19.02 -27.12 1.99
N THR A 56 -20.19 -26.47 1.96
CA THR A 56 -21.52 -27.10 1.78
C THR A 56 -21.66 -27.84 0.46
N SER A 57 -20.97 -27.40 -0.58
CA SER A 57 -21.02 -27.97 -1.94
C SER A 57 -19.88 -28.93 -2.28
N SER A 58 -18.90 -29.07 -1.38
CA SER A 58 -17.68 -29.85 -1.63
C SER A 58 -17.93 -31.35 -1.64
N LEU A 59 -18.85 -31.85 -0.80
CA LEU A 59 -19.21 -33.27 -0.69
C LEU A 59 -20.72 -33.45 -0.84
N SER A 60 -21.23 -34.64 -0.47
CA SER A 60 -22.69 -34.87 -0.43
C SER A 60 -23.35 -33.88 0.53
N PRO A 61 -24.54 -33.32 0.18
CA PRO A 61 -25.26 -32.42 1.08
C PRO A 61 -25.66 -33.04 2.42
N ASP A 62 -25.79 -34.37 2.47
CA ASP A 62 -26.17 -35.09 3.68
C ASP A 62 -24.95 -35.49 4.54
N TYR A 63 -23.74 -35.18 4.11
CA TYR A 63 -22.54 -35.55 4.83
C TYR A 63 -22.20 -34.51 5.92
N LEU A 64 -22.11 -34.97 7.17
CA LEU A 64 -21.69 -34.17 8.32
C LEU A 64 -20.24 -34.51 8.69
N TYR A 65 -19.38 -33.51 8.61
CA TYR A 65 -18.02 -33.61 9.12
C TYR A 65 -18.01 -33.82 10.64
N ASP A 66 -17.03 -34.56 11.14
CA ASP A 66 -16.88 -34.68 12.61
C ASP A 66 -16.46 -33.36 13.23
N TYR A 67 -15.57 -32.62 12.55
CA TYR A 67 -15.11 -31.30 12.95
C TYR A 67 -15.05 -30.35 11.77
N VAL A 68 -15.41 -29.11 12.00
CA VAL A 68 -15.02 -27.96 11.16
C VAL A 68 -14.05 -27.09 11.95
N ILE A 69 -12.91 -26.75 11.34
CA ILE A 69 -11.94 -25.81 11.89
C ILE A 69 -11.99 -24.58 11.00
N ILE A 70 -12.44 -23.44 11.56
CA ILE A 70 -12.55 -22.18 10.83
C ILE A 70 -11.43 -21.27 11.32
N ASP A 71 -10.45 -21.06 10.47
CA ASP A 71 -9.34 -20.14 10.73
C ASP A 71 -9.67 -18.72 10.23
N GLU A 72 -8.98 -17.72 10.79
CA GLU A 72 -9.24 -16.29 10.52
C GLU A 72 -10.73 -15.91 10.70
N ALA A 73 -11.40 -16.48 11.69
CA ALA A 73 -12.84 -16.32 11.90
C ALA A 73 -13.27 -14.87 12.26
N SER A 74 -12.33 -14.00 12.56
CA SER A 74 -12.57 -12.55 12.67
C SER A 74 -12.97 -11.91 11.32
N GLN A 75 -12.57 -12.51 10.20
CA GLN A 75 -12.91 -12.06 8.85
C GLN A 75 -14.14 -12.77 8.25
N VAL A 76 -14.63 -13.81 8.90
CA VAL A 76 -15.78 -14.57 8.41
C VAL A 76 -17.07 -13.89 8.86
N ASP A 77 -17.94 -13.57 7.90
CA ASP A 77 -19.26 -13.04 8.17
C ASP A 77 -20.20 -14.09 8.77
N LEU A 78 -21.28 -13.65 9.42
CA LEU A 78 -22.20 -14.54 10.13
C LEU A 78 -22.94 -15.51 9.20
N ALA A 79 -23.27 -15.10 7.97
CA ALA A 79 -24.04 -15.92 7.05
C ALA A 79 -23.20 -17.10 6.51
N THR A 80 -21.99 -16.80 6.00
CA THR A 80 -21.08 -17.84 5.52
C THR A 80 -20.53 -18.69 6.67
N GLY A 81 -20.36 -18.11 7.85
CA GLY A 81 -20.01 -18.83 9.06
C GLY A 81 -21.09 -19.84 9.48
N ALA A 82 -22.36 -19.44 9.46
CA ALA A 82 -23.49 -20.33 9.74
C ALA A 82 -23.56 -21.51 8.76
N LEU A 83 -23.32 -21.26 7.46
CA LEU A 83 -23.25 -22.32 6.45
C LEU A 83 -22.13 -23.32 6.78
N ALA A 84 -20.94 -22.85 7.15
CA ALA A 84 -19.82 -23.73 7.51
C ALA A 84 -20.14 -24.54 8.79
N LEU A 85 -20.74 -23.91 9.81
CA LEU A 85 -21.12 -24.57 11.05
C LEU A 85 -22.20 -25.65 10.84
N SER A 86 -23.10 -25.46 9.88
CA SER A 86 -24.15 -26.42 9.55
C SER A 86 -23.63 -27.74 8.96
N CYS A 87 -22.39 -27.77 8.48
CA CYS A 87 -21.77 -28.94 7.85
C CYS A 87 -21.11 -29.90 8.83
N ALA A 88 -21.03 -29.58 10.15
CA ALA A 88 -20.25 -30.37 11.07
C ALA A 88 -20.92 -30.59 12.43
N LYS A 89 -20.54 -31.68 13.09
CA LYS A 89 -21.02 -32.02 14.44
C LYS A 89 -20.36 -31.17 15.53
N LYS A 90 -19.10 -30.76 15.33
CA LYS A 90 -18.31 -29.96 16.27
C LYS A 90 -17.55 -28.87 15.50
N ALA A 91 -17.33 -27.74 16.14
CA ALA A 91 -16.61 -26.62 15.55
C ALA A 91 -15.43 -26.17 16.43
N VAL A 92 -14.32 -25.83 15.77
CA VAL A 92 -13.19 -25.12 16.36
C VAL A 92 -13.08 -23.78 15.61
N ILE A 93 -13.29 -22.68 16.33
CA ILE A 93 -13.27 -21.34 15.76
C ILE A 93 -11.98 -20.67 16.18
N VAL A 94 -11.10 -20.39 15.21
CA VAL A 94 -9.77 -19.80 15.41
C VAL A 94 -9.77 -18.39 14.81
N GLY A 95 -9.20 -17.43 15.52
CA GLY A 95 -9.10 -16.06 15.02
C GLY A 95 -8.63 -15.09 16.10
N ASP A 96 -8.46 -13.84 15.68
CA ASP A 96 -7.95 -12.79 16.54
C ASP A 96 -8.84 -11.54 16.47
N ARG A 97 -9.45 -11.18 17.60
CA ARG A 97 -10.30 -9.98 17.73
C ARG A 97 -9.52 -8.67 17.68
N LYS A 98 -8.19 -8.73 17.75
CA LYS A 98 -7.28 -7.57 17.65
C LYS A 98 -6.72 -7.38 16.24
N GLN A 99 -7.11 -8.24 15.30
CA GLN A 99 -6.87 -8.08 13.88
C GLN A 99 -8.11 -7.56 13.15
N LEU A 100 -8.01 -7.35 11.83
CA LEU A 100 -9.09 -6.76 11.04
C LEU A 100 -10.36 -7.62 11.09
N PRO A 101 -11.52 -7.04 11.43
CA PRO A 101 -12.80 -7.73 11.35
C PRO A 101 -13.29 -7.82 9.90
N ASN A 102 -14.34 -8.62 9.68
CA ASN A 102 -15.08 -8.58 8.44
C ASN A 102 -15.66 -7.18 8.20
N VAL A 103 -15.47 -6.67 6.97
CA VAL A 103 -15.96 -5.35 6.56
C VAL A 103 -17.20 -5.50 5.68
N VAL A 104 -18.32 -4.95 6.14
CA VAL A 104 -19.58 -4.94 5.40
C VAL A 104 -19.70 -3.66 4.57
N ASP A 105 -19.95 -3.79 3.26
CA ASP A 105 -20.16 -2.65 2.39
C ASP A 105 -21.42 -1.85 2.76
N ARG A 106 -21.47 -0.58 2.33
CA ARG A 106 -22.54 0.34 2.74
C ARG A 106 -23.95 -0.10 2.29
N GLU A 107 -24.06 -0.70 1.10
CA GLU A 107 -25.35 -1.13 0.57
C GLU A 107 -25.87 -2.36 1.32
N THR A 108 -25.01 -3.36 1.52
CA THR A 108 -25.30 -4.55 2.32
C THR A 108 -25.64 -4.18 3.75
N LYS A 109 -24.90 -3.23 4.35
CA LYS A 109 -25.16 -2.76 5.72
C LYS A 109 -26.61 -2.27 5.90
N ALA A 110 -27.12 -1.45 4.97
CA ALA A 110 -28.48 -0.92 5.06
C ALA A 110 -29.53 -2.05 5.01
N LYS A 111 -29.34 -3.04 4.13
CA LYS A 111 -30.27 -4.17 3.96
C LYS A 111 -30.29 -5.09 5.19
N VAL A 112 -29.11 -5.45 5.71
CA VAL A 112 -29.04 -6.38 6.85
C VAL A 112 -29.47 -5.74 8.16
N GLU A 113 -29.30 -4.43 8.35
CA GLU A 113 -29.86 -3.71 9.50
C GLU A 113 -31.39 -3.70 9.48
N GLN A 114 -32.00 -3.56 8.32
CA GLN A 114 -33.47 -3.68 8.18
C GLN A 114 -33.94 -5.09 8.56
N ILE A 115 -33.25 -6.13 8.08
CA ILE A 115 -33.59 -7.53 8.45
C ILE A 115 -33.40 -7.74 9.96
N PHE A 116 -32.27 -7.29 10.52
CA PHE A 116 -32.02 -7.42 11.95
C PHE A 116 -33.12 -6.81 12.81
N SER A 117 -33.57 -5.60 12.46
CA SER A 117 -34.66 -4.90 13.16
C SER A 117 -36.02 -5.62 13.02
N GLN A 118 -36.27 -6.24 11.86
CA GLN A 118 -37.54 -6.94 11.60
C GLN A 118 -37.71 -8.21 12.44
N TYR A 119 -36.61 -8.93 12.70
CA TYR A 119 -36.65 -10.23 13.40
C TYR A 119 -36.30 -10.15 14.89
N ALA A 120 -36.03 -8.94 15.42
CA ALA A 120 -35.67 -8.71 16.83
C ALA A 120 -34.62 -9.71 17.36
N LEU A 121 -33.56 -9.93 16.60
CA LEU A 121 -32.50 -10.86 16.96
C LEU A 121 -31.65 -10.31 18.12
N PRO A 122 -31.03 -11.19 18.95
CA PRO A 122 -30.02 -10.78 19.92
C PRO A 122 -28.85 -10.05 19.26
N GLU A 123 -28.24 -9.10 19.98
CA GLU A 123 -27.16 -8.26 19.46
C GLU A 123 -25.98 -9.07 18.91
N ALA A 124 -25.66 -10.22 19.54
CA ALA A 124 -24.62 -11.14 19.08
C ALA A 124 -24.77 -11.61 17.62
N TYR A 125 -25.96 -11.51 17.07
CA TYR A 125 -26.25 -11.86 15.66
C TYR A 125 -26.30 -10.65 14.72
N ARG A 126 -25.95 -9.46 15.19
CA ARG A 126 -25.92 -8.26 14.31
C ARG A 126 -24.77 -8.37 13.32
N TYR A 127 -25.14 -8.63 12.07
CA TYR A 127 -24.20 -8.87 10.96
C TYR A 127 -23.23 -7.72 10.71
N THR A 128 -23.64 -6.49 10.97
CA THR A 128 -22.85 -5.29 10.69
C THR A 128 -21.74 -5.01 11.70
N THR A 129 -21.84 -5.60 12.90
CA THR A 129 -20.93 -5.34 14.02
C THR A 129 -20.19 -6.59 14.49
N HIS A 130 -20.68 -7.78 14.10
CA HIS A 130 -20.11 -9.04 14.54
C HIS A 130 -19.57 -9.86 13.36
N SER A 131 -18.35 -10.36 13.52
CA SER A 131 -17.80 -11.48 12.76
C SER A 131 -18.25 -12.80 13.38
N LEU A 132 -18.02 -13.91 12.68
CA LEU A 132 -18.26 -15.23 13.24
C LEU A 132 -17.57 -15.41 14.60
N LEU A 133 -16.30 -14.98 14.73
CA LEU A 133 -15.55 -15.11 15.98
C LEU A 133 -16.21 -14.30 17.11
N SER A 134 -16.52 -13.02 16.89
CA SER A 134 -17.11 -12.18 17.94
C SER A 134 -18.49 -12.65 18.36
N SER A 135 -19.32 -13.06 17.40
CA SER A 135 -20.63 -13.66 17.67
C SER A 135 -20.52 -14.97 18.45
N ALA A 136 -19.64 -15.88 18.03
CA ALA A 136 -19.44 -17.14 18.71
C ALA A 136 -18.93 -16.97 20.17
N VAL A 137 -18.05 -16.00 20.40
CA VAL A 137 -17.58 -15.67 21.75
C VAL A 137 -18.71 -15.19 22.65
N GLU A 138 -19.68 -14.48 22.11
CA GLU A 138 -20.83 -13.95 22.86
C GLU A 138 -21.92 -14.99 23.05
N VAL A 139 -22.27 -15.71 21.99
CA VAL A 139 -23.34 -16.73 22.00
C VAL A 139 -22.94 -17.97 22.81
N PHE A 140 -21.70 -18.42 22.68
CA PHE A 140 -21.19 -19.61 23.36
C PHE A 140 -20.29 -19.23 24.54
N SER A 141 -20.87 -18.52 25.52
CA SER A 141 -20.14 -18.00 26.68
C SER A 141 -19.40 -19.08 27.47
N ASP A 142 -19.95 -20.29 27.55
CA ASP A 142 -19.43 -21.43 28.31
C ASP A 142 -18.48 -22.33 27.48
N ALA A 143 -18.29 -22.04 26.19
CA ALA A 143 -17.38 -22.82 25.37
C ALA A 143 -15.91 -22.66 25.84
N PRO A 144 -15.12 -23.73 25.83
CA PRO A 144 -13.69 -23.63 26.15
C PRO A 144 -12.97 -22.64 25.26
N ARG A 145 -12.18 -21.75 25.86
CA ARG A 145 -11.39 -20.74 25.14
C ARG A 145 -9.93 -20.88 25.53
N VAL A 146 -9.07 -20.91 24.53
CA VAL A 146 -7.62 -20.98 24.71
C VAL A 146 -6.99 -19.83 23.95
N LEU A 147 -6.19 -19.02 24.64
CA LEU A 147 -5.34 -18.02 24.00
C LEU A 147 -4.01 -18.68 23.60
N LEU A 148 -3.68 -18.65 22.32
CA LEU A 148 -2.38 -19.07 21.79
C LEU A 148 -1.38 -17.95 22.06
N ARG A 149 -0.56 -18.11 23.08
CA ARG A 149 0.37 -17.06 23.56
C ARG A 149 1.73 -17.09 22.90
N GLU A 150 2.18 -18.25 22.45
CA GLU A 150 3.54 -18.41 21.92
C GLU A 150 3.65 -17.84 20.51
N HIS A 151 4.57 -16.90 20.33
CA HIS A 151 4.82 -16.23 19.06
C HIS A 151 6.18 -16.64 18.50
N TYR A 152 6.21 -17.18 17.28
CA TYR A 152 7.39 -17.80 16.65
C TYR A 152 7.83 -17.10 15.35
N ARG A 153 7.25 -15.94 15.01
CA ARG A 153 7.39 -15.35 13.69
C ARG A 153 8.25 -14.09 13.66
N CYS A 154 7.74 -13.02 14.26
CA CYS A 154 8.34 -11.70 14.17
C CYS A 154 9.55 -11.54 15.07
N HIS A 155 10.45 -10.66 14.69
CA HIS A 155 11.52 -10.20 15.58
C HIS A 155 10.95 -9.74 16.93
N PRO A 156 11.63 -10.00 18.07
CA PRO A 156 11.10 -9.71 19.40
C PRO A 156 10.62 -8.27 19.60
N GLU A 157 11.36 -7.30 19.08
CA GLU A 157 11.02 -5.88 19.20
C GLU A 157 9.80 -5.48 18.33
N ILE A 158 9.62 -6.11 17.19
CA ILE A 158 8.46 -5.85 16.33
C ILE A 158 7.18 -6.32 17.04
N ILE A 159 7.16 -7.59 17.46
CA ILE A 159 5.99 -8.12 18.14
C ILE A 159 5.84 -7.59 19.56
N GLY A 160 6.91 -7.09 20.16
CA GLY A 160 6.92 -6.45 21.48
C GLY A 160 6.00 -5.22 21.53
N PHE A 161 5.99 -4.39 20.45
CA PHE A 161 5.03 -3.32 20.33
C PHE A 161 3.58 -3.84 20.33
N CYS A 162 3.27 -4.83 19.49
CA CYS A 162 1.93 -5.41 19.42
C CYS A 162 1.54 -6.03 20.76
N ASN A 163 2.46 -6.75 21.40
CA ASN A 163 2.24 -7.37 22.71
C ASN A 163 1.84 -6.34 23.77
N LYS A 164 2.60 -5.25 23.85
CA LYS A 164 2.34 -4.16 24.80
C LYS A 164 1.03 -3.42 24.49
N ARG A 165 0.78 -3.11 23.21
CA ARG A 165 -0.33 -2.22 22.82
C ARG A 165 -1.67 -2.95 22.68
N PHE A 166 -1.68 -4.21 22.22
CA PHE A 166 -2.89 -4.93 21.85
C PHE A 166 -3.15 -6.18 22.68
N TYR A 167 -2.12 -6.81 23.24
CA TYR A 167 -2.23 -8.11 23.93
C TYR A 167 -1.85 -8.07 25.42
N ASN A 168 -1.83 -6.91 26.05
CA ASN A 168 -1.58 -6.71 27.49
C ASN A 168 -0.32 -7.42 28.01
N ASN A 169 0.72 -7.57 27.16
CA ASN A 169 1.95 -8.32 27.44
C ASN A 169 1.71 -9.82 27.72
N GLU A 170 0.64 -10.40 27.18
CA GLU A 170 0.33 -11.84 27.38
C GLU A 170 1.05 -12.76 26.40
N LEU A 171 1.61 -12.24 25.30
CA LEU A 171 2.34 -13.05 24.34
C LEU A 171 3.71 -13.46 24.87
N ILE A 172 4.08 -14.72 24.65
CA ILE A 172 5.38 -15.30 24.96
C ILE A 172 6.20 -15.33 23.68
N VAL A 173 7.16 -14.41 23.56
CA VAL A 173 7.98 -14.26 22.36
C VAL A 173 9.05 -15.35 22.36
N MET A 174 9.00 -16.25 21.38
CA MET A 174 9.91 -17.39 21.23
C MET A 174 11.03 -17.15 20.23
N THR A 175 10.95 -16.06 19.46
CA THR A 175 12.00 -15.61 18.52
C THR A 175 13.14 -14.94 19.27
N LYS A 176 14.32 -14.90 18.63
CA LYS A 176 15.52 -14.27 19.20
C LYS A 176 15.97 -13.13 18.28
N SER A 177 16.55 -12.09 18.89
CA SER A 177 17.27 -11.05 18.15
C SER A 177 18.69 -11.53 17.87
N GLU A 178 19.19 -11.28 16.65
CA GLU A 178 20.56 -11.56 16.23
C GLU A 178 21.35 -10.25 16.05
N GLY A 179 20.85 -9.13 16.59
CA GLY A 179 21.49 -7.82 16.53
C GLY A 179 21.06 -6.97 15.33
N GLU A 180 19.97 -7.35 14.65
CA GLU A 180 19.39 -6.54 13.56
C GLU A 180 18.79 -5.24 14.08
N ARG A 181 18.55 -4.30 13.16
CA ARG A 181 17.74 -3.10 13.38
C ARG A 181 16.32 -3.35 12.88
N PRO A 182 15.43 -3.88 13.74
CA PRO A 182 14.12 -4.37 13.31
C PRO A 182 13.12 -3.25 13.01
N LEU A 183 13.35 -2.05 13.51
CA LEU A 183 12.40 -0.94 13.44
C LEU A 183 13.11 0.33 12.97
N ALA A 184 12.44 1.10 12.10
CA ALA A 184 12.88 2.44 11.69
C ALA A 184 11.68 3.32 11.32
N VAL A 185 11.85 4.62 11.39
CA VAL A 185 10.90 5.62 10.92
C VAL A 185 11.59 6.56 9.94
N TYR A 186 10.98 6.79 8.78
CA TYR A 186 11.38 7.82 7.85
C TYR A 186 10.29 8.89 7.82
N ARG A 187 10.64 10.13 8.14
CA ARG A 187 9.73 11.27 8.11
C ARG A 187 10.00 12.11 6.87
N THR A 188 8.98 12.35 6.06
CA THR A 188 9.11 13.30 4.96
C THR A 188 9.31 14.72 5.49
N VAL A 189 9.80 15.62 4.66
CA VAL A 189 9.78 17.07 4.96
C VAL A 189 8.34 17.48 5.29
N ALA A 190 8.16 18.40 6.22
CA ALA A 190 6.83 18.95 6.51
C ALA A 190 6.20 19.57 5.26
N GLY A 191 4.92 19.30 5.02
CA GLY A 191 4.25 19.78 3.82
C GLY A 191 2.92 19.11 3.55
N ASN A 192 2.26 19.54 2.49
CA ASN A 192 0.97 19.01 2.06
C ASN A 192 1.16 18.11 0.83
N HIS A 193 1.75 16.94 1.05
CA HIS A 193 2.18 16.04 -0.02
C HIS A 193 1.12 15.02 -0.44
N ALA A 194 0.20 14.66 0.46
CA ALA A 194 -0.89 13.76 0.13
C ALA A 194 -2.00 14.46 -0.66
N ARG A 195 -2.44 13.84 -1.74
CA ARG A 195 -3.53 14.30 -2.59
C ARG A 195 -4.40 13.14 -3.02
N GLY A 196 -5.70 13.20 -2.68
CA GLY A 196 -6.63 12.14 -3.05
C GLY A 196 -6.22 10.75 -2.57
N HIS A 197 -5.61 10.66 -1.39
CA HIS A 197 -5.05 9.43 -0.79
C HIS A 197 -3.89 8.82 -1.59
N VAL A 198 -3.10 9.68 -2.26
CA VAL A 198 -1.80 9.32 -2.84
C VAL A 198 -0.76 10.31 -2.33
N ASN A 199 0.41 9.81 -1.91
CA ASN A 199 1.53 10.62 -1.44
C ASN A 199 2.80 10.23 -2.19
N GLU A 200 3.09 10.99 -3.25
CA GLU A 200 4.27 10.82 -4.11
C GLU A 200 5.56 10.98 -3.30
N ARG A 201 5.57 11.92 -2.34
CA ARG A 201 6.76 12.16 -1.52
C ARG A 201 7.14 10.94 -0.68
N GLN A 202 6.18 10.24 -0.07
CA GLN A 202 6.47 9.01 0.65
C GLN A 202 7.00 7.91 -0.29
N MET A 203 6.48 7.83 -1.52
CA MET A 203 7.02 6.89 -2.52
C MET A 203 8.45 7.25 -2.95
N ASP A 204 8.76 8.55 -3.09
CA ASP A 204 10.12 9.01 -3.38
C ASP A 204 11.09 8.68 -2.25
N VAL A 205 10.69 8.86 -0.99
CA VAL A 205 11.46 8.48 0.20
C VAL A 205 11.70 6.96 0.22
N ILE A 206 10.67 6.17 -0.06
CA ILE A 206 10.81 4.72 -0.15
C ILE A 206 11.85 4.34 -1.21
N GLU A 207 11.77 4.92 -2.41
CA GLU A 207 12.68 4.57 -3.52
C GLU A 207 14.12 5.03 -3.29
N LYS A 208 14.30 6.25 -2.75
CA LYS A 208 15.62 6.90 -2.69
C LYS A 208 16.38 6.63 -1.40
N GLU A 209 15.67 6.41 -0.29
CA GLU A 209 16.28 6.30 1.03
C GLU A 209 16.00 4.94 1.69
N VAL A 210 14.74 4.46 1.69
CA VAL A 210 14.40 3.23 2.40
C VAL A 210 14.92 2.00 1.67
N LEU A 211 14.63 1.85 0.37
CA LEU A 211 15.08 0.67 -0.39
C LEU A 211 16.61 0.52 -0.43
N PRO A 212 17.41 1.58 -0.60
CA PRO A 212 18.86 1.48 -0.53
C PRO A 212 19.42 1.12 0.85
N SER A 213 18.68 1.45 1.94
CA SER A 213 19.08 1.10 3.31
C SER A 213 18.75 -0.33 3.70
N LEU A 214 17.87 -1.00 2.93
CA LEU A 214 17.48 -2.39 3.18
C LEU A 214 18.54 -3.36 2.63
N HIS A 215 19.03 -4.23 3.51
CA HIS A 215 19.96 -5.30 3.13
C HIS A 215 19.23 -6.65 3.08
N LEU A 216 18.41 -6.83 2.02
CA LEU A 216 17.72 -8.09 1.78
C LEU A 216 18.64 -9.09 1.11
N ALA A 217 18.71 -10.31 1.66
CA ALA A 217 19.46 -11.41 1.05
C ALA A 217 18.69 -11.96 -0.18
N ALA A 218 19.40 -12.71 -1.02
CA ALA A 218 18.77 -13.37 -2.16
C ALA A 218 17.64 -14.32 -1.70
N GLY A 219 16.45 -14.15 -2.26
CA GLY A 219 15.24 -14.91 -1.89
C GLY A 219 14.40 -14.28 -0.76
N GLU A 220 14.86 -13.24 -0.09
CA GLU A 220 14.05 -12.49 0.85
C GLU A 220 13.07 -11.56 0.13
N ASN A 221 11.91 -11.37 0.75
CA ASN A 221 10.80 -10.63 0.16
C ASN A 221 10.45 -9.38 0.97
N LEU A 222 9.96 -8.36 0.27
CA LEU A 222 9.53 -7.09 0.80
C LEU A 222 8.03 -6.89 0.59
N GLY A 223 7.34 -6.43 1.61
CA GLY A 223 5.98 -5.92 1.50
C GLY A 223 5.95 -4.41 1.67
N ILE A 224 5.18 -3.72 0.83
CA ILE A 224 4.88 -2.29 1.04
C ILE A 224 3.38 -2.18 1.25
N VAL A 225 2.97 -1.77 2.44
CA VAL A 225 1.56 -1.68 2.81
C VAL A 225 1.13 -0.26 3.11
N THR A 226 -0.15 -0.02 2.86
CA THR A 226 -0.76 1.29 3.07
C THR A 226 -2.24 1.13 3.45
N PRO A 227 -2.85 2.10 4.15
CA PRO A 227 -4.28 2.09 4.43
C PRO A 227 -5.16 2.28 3.19
N TYR A 228 -4.66 2.95 2.15
CA TYR A 228 -5.47 3.44 1.05
C TYR A 228 -5.24 2.69 -0.25
N ARG A 229 -6.34 2.30 -0.92
CA ARG A 229 -6.32 1.57 -2.20
C ARG A 229 -5.58 2.34 -3.30
N ARG A 230 -5.82 3.66 -3.42
CA ARG A 230 -5.16 4.49 -4.45
C ARG A 230 -3.64 4.53 -4.27
N GLN A 231 -3.17 4.67 -3.03
CA GLN A 231 -1.73 4.57 -2.75
C GLN A 231 -1.19 3.18 -3.07
N ALA A 232 -1.93 2.12 -2.72
CA ALA A 232 -1.53 0.75 -3.05
C ALA A 232 -1.40 0.53 -4.56
N GLU A 233 -2.31 1.07 -5.36
CA GLU A 233 -2.25 1.02 -6.83
C GLU A 233 -1.04 1.77 -7.38
N ALA A 234 -0.75 2.97 -6.86
CA ALA A 234 0.43 3.74 -7.23
C ALA A 234 1.74 3.04 -6.86
N LEU A 235 1.81 2.44 -5.65
CA LEU A 235 2.94 1.64 -5.20
C LEU A 235 3.17 0.42 -6.11
N LYS A 236 2.12 -0.32 -6.49
CA LYS A 236 2.22 -1.45 -7.42
C LYS A 236 2.79 -1.03 -8.77
N GLN A 237 2.31 0.06 -9.34
CA GLN A 237 2.82 0.57 -10.62
C GLN A 237 4.30 0.97 -10.52
N ARG A 238 4.70 1.55 -9.40
CA ARG A 238 6.06 2.06 -9.22
C ARG A 238 7.08 0.99 -8.85
N PHE A 239 6.72 0.01 -8.02
CA PHE A 239 7.66 -0.94 -7.40
C PHE A 239 7.47 -2.39 -7.86
N ASP A 240 6.24 -2.93 -7.85
CA ASP A 240 6.02 -4.36 -8.11
C ASP A 240 6.43 -4.77 -9.54
N GLN A 241 6.31 -3.86 -10.50
CA GLN A 241 6.70 -4.12 -11.89
C GLN A 241 8.23 -4.10 -12.12
N LYS A 242 8.98 -3.47 -11.22
CA LYS A 242 10.44 -3.33 -11.35
C LYS A 242 11.22 -4.43 -10.63
N GLN A 243 10.63 -5.03 -9.59
CA GLN A 243 11.29 -6.00 -8.72
C GLN A 243 10.32 -7.09 -8.28
N GLU A 244 10.56 -8.34 -8.69
CA GLU A 244 9.69 -9.50 -8.39
C GLU A 244 9.58 -9.83 -6.90
N ASN A 245 10.56 -9.44 -6.09
CA ASN A 245 10.56 -9.69 -4.65
C ASN A 245 9.79 -8.63 -3.85
N ILE A 246 9.28 -7.56 -4.48
CA ILE A 246 8.46 -6.53 -3.85
C ILE A 246 6.99 -6.80 -4.16
N LYS A 247 6.15 -6.70 -3.13
CA LYS A 247 4.70 -6.73 -3.28
C LYS A 247 4.08 -5.59 -2.48
N SER A 248 3.27 -4.77 -3.17
CA SER A 248 2.56 -3.65 -2.57
C SER A 248 1.06 -3.94 -2.53
N ASP A 249 0.37 -3.65 -1.43
CA ASP A 249 -1.10 -3.67 -1.37
C ASP A 249 -1.62 -2.90 -0.15
N THR A 250 -2.94 -2.88 0.02
CA THR A 250 -3.53 -2.42 1.28
C THR A 250 -3.25 -3.42 2.41
N VAL A 251 -3.26 -2.93 3.66
CA VAL A 251 -3.05 -3.78 4.85
C VAL A 251 -4.03 -4.95 4.87
N ASP A 252 -5.29 -4.70 4.49
CA ASP A 252 -6.35 -5.72 4.45
C ASP A 252 -5.98 -6.91 3.53
N LYS A 253 -5.32 -6.65 2.41
CA LYS A 253 -4.88 -7.67 1.45
C LYS A 253 -3.62 -8.42 1.89
N PHE A 254 -2.88 -7.88 2.85
CA PHE A 254 -1.73 -8.54 3.45
C PHE A 254 -2.07 -9.42 4.64
N GLN A 255 -3.30 -9.44 5.10
CA GLN A 255 -3.70 -10.34 6.18
C GLN A 255 -3.46 -11.80 5.75
N GLY A 256 -2.86 -12.60 6.64
CA GLY A 256 -2.40 -13.98 6.33
C GLY A 256 -1.10 -14.08 5.52
N GLN A 257 -0.51 -12.96 5.04
CA GLN A 257 0.76 -12.97 4.30
C GLN A 257 1.89 -12.39 5.14
N GLU A 258 3.07 -13.00 5.06
CA GLU A 258 4.26 -12.57 5.79
C GLU A 258 5.36 -12.12 4.82
N ARG A 259 6.21 -11.22 5.27
CA ARG A 259 7.38 -10.73 4.51
C ARG A 259 8.59 -10.61 5.45
N THR A 260 9.76 -10.80 4.89
CA THR A 260 11.02 -10.59 5.63
C THR A 260 11.12 -9.17 6.14
N ALA A 261 10.83 -8.20 5.27
CA ALA A 261 10.71 -6.79 5.63
C ALA A 261 9.37 -6.21 5.18
N MET A 262 8.85 -5.26 5.96
CA MET A 262 7.62 -4.53 5.67
C MET A 262 7.86 -3.03 5.75
N ILE A 263 7.35 -2.30 4.77
CA ILE A 263 7.28 -0.83 4.78
C ILE A 263 5.81 -0.43 4.91
N PHE A 264 5.51 0.43 5.87
CA PHE A 264 4.17 0.99 6.08
C PHE A 264 4.15 2.47 5.69
N SER A 265 3.47 2.79 4.59
CA SER A 265 3.24 4.17 4.12
C SER A 265 1.94 4.70 4.70
N THR A 266 2.02 5.71 5.56
CA THR A 266 0.84 6.30 6.25
C THR A 266 -0.02 7.16 5.35
N VAL A 267 0.55 7.73 4.31
CA VAL A 267 -0.04 8.55 3.24
C VAL A 267 -0.42 9.96 3.68
N ASP A 268 -1.33 10.08 4.65
CA ASP A 268 -1.97 11.36 4.98
C ASP A 268 -0.99 12.41 5.50
N ASN A 269 -1.32 13.68 5.26
CA ASN A 269 -0.57 14.82 5.82
C ASN A 269 -0.89 15.04 7.31
N GLU A 270 -2.07 14.58 7.72
CA GLU A 270 -2.52 14.48 9.12
C GLU A 270 -3.09 13.08 9.28
N ILE A 271 -2.54 12.32 10.22
CA ILE A 271 -2.91 10.93 10.44
C ILE A 271 -4.30 10.87 11.06
N GLY A 272 -5.31 10.50 10.24
CA GLY A 272 -6.69 10.33 10.67
C GLY A 272 -6.99 8.94 11.24
N ASP A 273 -8.19 8.77 11.82
CA ASP A 273 -8.65 7.53 12.46
C ASP A 273 -8.59 6.31 11.53
N PHE A 274 -8.82 6.50 10.23
CA PHE A 274 -8.78 5.39 9.26
C PHE A 274 -7.37 4.83 9.07
N ALA A 275 -6.37 5.70 8.92
CA ALA A 275 -4.97 5.28 8.79
C ALA A 275 -4.44 4.71 10.11
N SER A 276 -4.94 5.22 11.23
CA SER A 276 -4.53 4.93 12.62
C SER A 276 -5.37 3.84 13.28
N ASP A 277 -6.23 3.11 12.53
CA ASP A 277 -7.04 2.03 13.08
C ASP A 277 -6.15 0.99 13.77
N PRO A 278 -6.40 0.69 15.07
CA PRO A 278 -5.54 -0.18 15.87
C PRO A 278 -5.44 -1.61 15.33
N ASN A 279 -6.52 -2.17 14.80
CA ASN A 279 -6.53 -3.52 14.25
C ASN A 279 -5.73 -3.58 12.95
N ARG A 280 -5.84 -2.53 12.11
CA ARG A 280 -5.06 -2.39 10.89
C ARG A 280 -3.58 -2.27 11.19
N LEU A 281 -3.20 -1.43 12.15
CA LEU A 281 -1.81 -1.29 12.56
C LEU A 281 -1.25 -2.59 13.13
N ASN A 282 -2.02 -3.29 13.97
CA ASN A 282 -1.61 -4.59 14.51
C ASN A 282 -1.35 -5.61 13.38
N VAL A 283 -2.22 -5.67 12.37
CA VAL A 283 -2.01 -6.52 11.19
C VAL A 283 -0.74 -6.09 10.46
N ALA A 284 -0.57 -4.81 10.13
CA ALA A 284 0.58 -4.33 9.38
C ALA A 284 1.91 -4.68 10.06
N VAL A 285 2.03 -4.41 11.36
CA VAL A 285 3.25 -4.67 12.15
C VAL A 285 3.54 -6.16 12.25
N SER A 286 2.51 -6.97 12.55
CA SER A 286 2.68 -8.43 12.74
C SER A 286 2.93 -9.23 11.46
N ARG A 287 2.94 -8.59 10.28
CA ARG A 287 3.35 -9.23 9.00
C ARG A 287 4.86 -9.19 8.77
N ALA A 288 5.60 -8.37 9.51
CA ALA A 288 7.04 -8.24 9.37
C ALA A 288 7.77 -9.33 10.18
N ILE A 289 8.63 -10.09 9.51
CA ILE A 289 9.42 -11.13 10.18
C ILE A 289 10.66 -10.52 10.84
N ARG A 290 11.47 -9.75 10.09
CA ARG A 290 12.76 -9.22 10.54
C ARG A 290 12.80 -7.70 10.66
N GLN A 291 12.10 -6.98 9.79
CA GLN A 291 12.18 -5.53 9.73
C GLN A 291 10.82 -4.89 9.44
N PHE A 292 10.47 -3.84 10.19
CA PHE A 292 9.29 -3.03 9.97
C PHE A 292 9.68 -1.55 9.93
N ILE A 293 9.37 -0.88 8.83
CA ILE A 293 9.74 0.51 8.58
C ILE A 293 8.47 1.34 8.37
N VAL A 294 8.35 2.42 9.11
CA VAL A 294 7.26 3.39 8.95
C VAL A 294 7.75 4.54 8.09
N VAL A 295 7.02 4.85 7.03
CA VAL A 295 7.22 6.09 6.25
C VAL A 295 6.01 6.98 6.48
N THR A 296 6.25 8.13 7.10
CA THR A 296 5.21 9.04 7.57
C THR A 296 5.50 10.49 7.16
N ASP A 297 4.54 11.36 7.37
CA ASP A 297 4.75 12.80 7.18
C ASP A 297 5.64 13.40 8.29
N GLY A 298 6.18 14.58 8.02
CA GLY A 298 6.98 15.36 8.97
C GLY A 298 6.19 16.48 9.64
N ASN A 299 4.86 16.51 9.51
CA ASN A 299 4.02 17.52 10.15
C ASN A 299 3.88 17.23 11.65
N ASP A 300 3.60 18.26 12.42
CA ASP A 300 3.33 18.11 13.85
C ASP A 300 1.84 17.76 14.06
N ASN A 301 1.57 16.45 14.04
CA ASN A 301 0.22 15.89 14.10
C ASN A 301 -0.21 15.55 15.54
N ASP A 302 -1.48 15.22 15.72
CA ASP A 302 -2.02 14.76 17.00
C ASP A 302 -1.23 13.54 17.53
N LYS A 303 -0.75 13.66 18.77
CA LYS A 303 0.14 12.69 19.43
C LYS A 303 -0.59 11.54 20.10
N THR A 304 -1.89 11.37 19.90
CA THR A 304 -2.72 10.36 20.59
C THR A 304 -3.02 9.12 19.78
N SER A 305 -2.57 9.04 18.52
CA SER A 305 -2.90 7.93 17.62
C SER A 305 -2.03 6.69 17.84
N PRO A 306 -2.53 5.47 17.52
CA PRO A 306 -1.73 4.23 17.56
C PRO A 306 -0.43 4.27 16.76
N ILE A 307 -0.39 5.04 15.66
CA ILE A 307 0.85 5.24 14.88
C ILE A 307 1.86 6.07 15.67
N HIS A 308 1.43 7.10 16.39
CA HIS A 308 2.32 7.86 17.28
C HIS A 308 2.82 7.02 18.44
N ASP A 309 1.98 6.12 19.00
CA ASP A 309 2.43 5.16 20.01
C ASP A 309 3.54 4.25 19.45
N LEU A 310 3.44 3.81 18.18
CA LEU A 310 4.47 3.03 17.51
C LEU A 310 5.77 3.84 17.30
N ILE A 311 5.65 5.08 16.82
CA ILE A 311 6.81 5.99 16.65
C ILE A 311 7.48 6.23 17.99
N GLY A 312 6.69 6.50 19.05
CA GLY A 312 7.19 6.66 20.41
C GLY A 312 7.88 5.40 20.96
N TYR A 313 7.35 4.22 20.64
CA TYR A 313 7.98 2.95 20.98
C TYR A 313 9.32 2.78 20.29
N ILE A 314 9.40 3.08 18.99
CA ILE A 314 10.64 3.02 18.19
C ILE A 314 11.68 3.98 18.77
N GLN A 315 11.28 5.20 19.10
CA GLN A 315 12.15 6.21 19.71
C GLN A 315 12.64 5.81 21.11
N TYR A 316 11.75 5.26 21.93
CA TYR A 316 12.10 4.81 23.28
C TYR A 316 13.15 3.69 23.29
N HIS A 317 13.12 2.80 22.30
CA HIS A 317 14.10 1.73 22.15
C HIS A 317 15.36 2.14 21.38
N ASN A 318 15.55 3.45 21.14
CA ASN A 318 16.71 4.03 20.44
C ASN A 318 16.91 3.47 19.01
N TYR A 319 15.82 3.10 18.34
CA TYR A 319 15.86 2.79 16.92
C TYR A 319 15.83 4.06 16.06
N GLU A 320 16.14 3.90 14.79
CA GLU A 320 16.44 5.00 13.88
C GLU A 320 15.17 5.79 13.51
N ILE A 321 15.25 7.11 13.67
CA ILE A 321 14.28 8.07 13.11
C ILE A 321 15.05 8.96 12.15
N VAL A 322 14.74 8.80 10.86
CA VAL A 322 15.41 9.53 9.77
C VAL A 322 14.49 10.65 9.30
N ASP A 323 14.97 11.88 9.38
CA ASP A 323 14.36 12.99 8.68
C ASP A 323 14.84 12.98 7.23
N SER A 324 13.92 12.74 6.30
CA SER A 324 14.24 12.58 4.89
C SER A 324 14.86 13.84 4.28
N GLU A 325 15.87 13.66 3.43
CA GLU A 325 16.47 14.71 2.63
C GLU A 325 15.77 14.89 1.27
N VAL A 326 14.81 14.05 0.93
CA VAL A 326 14.01 14.15 -0.30
C VAL A 326 13.13 15.39 -0.24
N ARG A 327 13.52 16.42 -1.01
CA ARG A 327 12.89 17.74 -1.05
C ARG A 327 12.39 18.09 -2.44
N SER A 328 11.49 19.08 -2.49
CA SER A 328 10.99 19.71 -3.70
C SER A 328 11.11 21.22 -3.60
N VAL A 329 11.33 21.90 -4.71
CA VAL A 329 11.18 23.35 -4.74
C VAL A 329 9.73 23.78 -4.41
N PHE A 330 8.78 22.90 -4.69
CA PHE A 330 7.35 23.15 -4.40
C PHE A 330 6.99 23.04 -2.91
N ASP A 331 7.90 22.51 -2.06
CA ASP A 331 7.71 22.54 -0.60
C ASP A 331 7.55 23.99 -0.11
N TYR A 332 8.19 24.97 -0.78
CA TYR A 332 8.04 26.39 -0.49
C TYR A 332 6.61 26.93 -0.72
N LEU A 333 5.73 26.20 -1.36
CA LEU A 333 4.30 26.56 -1.47
C LEU A 333 3.52 26.29 -0.17
N TYR A 334 4.07 25.51 0.76
CA TYR A 334 3.46 25.23 2.04
C TYR A 334 3.56 26.45 2.98
N GLN A 335 2.54 26.66 3.82
CA GLN A 335 2.44 27.86 4.68
C GLN A 335 3.65 28.07 5.57
N GLY A 336 4.24 27.00 6.11
CA GLY A 336 5.42 27.11 6.98
C GLY A 336 6.69 27.64 6.30
N TYR A 337 6.70 27.82 4.97
CA TYR A 337 7.87 28.22 4.18
C TYR A 337 7.72 29.60 3.51
N GLU A 338 6.79 30.44 3.94
CA GLU A 338 6.52 31.73 3.29
C GLU A 338 7.76 32.62 3.16
N GLN A 339 8.54 32.75 4.22
CA GLN A 339 9.76 33.55 4.21
C GLN A 339 10.82 33.01 3.24
N ALA A 340 10.97 31.68 3.18
CA ALA A 340 11.90 31.02 2.27
C ALA A 340 11.45 31.21 0.81
N ARG A 341 10.16 31.07 0.53
CA ARG A 341 9.55 31.36 -0.78
C ARG A 341 9.82 32.77 -1.22
N GLU A 342 9.55 33.77 -0.38
CA GLU A 342 9.83 35.17 -0.72
C GLU A 342 11.31 35.42 -1.04
N ASN A 343 12.23 34.81 -0.31
CA ASN A 343 13.66 34.95 -0.58
C ASN A 343 14.04 34.38 -1.96
N VAL A 344 13.48 33.21 -2.35
CA VAL A 344 13.69 32.64 -3.68
C VAL A 344 13.13 33.57 -4.75
N LEU A 345 11.88 34.06 -4.59
CA LEU A 345 11.22 34.93 -5.56
C LEU A 345 11.92 36.29 -5.69
N LYS A 346 12.48 36.86 -4.62
CA LYS A 346 13.31 38.08 -4.67
C LYS A 346 14.61 37.87 -5.44
N ARG A 347 15.23 36.70 -5.30
CA ARG A 347 16.51 36.39 -5.95
C ARG A 347 16.39 36.19 -7.47
N TYR A 348 15.36 35.45 -7.92
CA TYR A 348 15.22 35.05 -9.31
C TYR A 348 14.17 35.86 -10.10
N GLY A 349 13.40 36.69 -9.42
CA GLY A 349 12.32 37.48 -10.04
C GLY A 349 11.05 36.65 -10.27
N ARG A 350 9.97 37.34 -10.65
CA ARG A 350 8.69 36.71 -11.01
C ARG A 350 8.56 36.71 -12.55
N SER A 351 8.29 35.53 -13.11
CA SER A 351 8.01 35.32 -14.54
C SER A 351 6.54 34.97 -14.82
N SER A 352 5.76 34.70 -13.77
CA SER A 352 4.36 34.31 -13.84
C SER A 352 3.56 34.83 -12.64
N ASP A 353 2.22 34.81 -12.79
CA ASP A 353 1.28 35.07 -11.68
C ASP A 353 1.24 33.90 -10.68
N TYR A 354 1.70 32.71 -11.08
CA TYR A 354 1.70 31.49 -10.25
C TYR A 354 3.05 31.27 -9.57
N ASP A 355 3.02 31.14 -8.25
CA ASP A 355 4.24 30.87 -7.45
C ASP A 355 4.92 29.55 -7.81
N SER A 356 4.16 28.51 -8.22
CA SER A 356 4.72 27.25 -8.66
C SER A 356 5.60 27.41 -9.91
N GLU A 357 5.15 28.16 -10.89
CA GLU A 357 5.95 28.46 -12.09
C GLU A 357 7.16 29.33 -11.74
N ASN A 358 7.01 30.32 -10.86
CA ASN A 358 8.13 31.14 -10.40
C ASN A 358 9.20 30.32 -9.66
N LEU A 359 8.80 29.34 -8.85
CA LEU A 359 9.73 28.44 -8.19
C LEU A 359 10.46 27.52 -9.19
N MET A 360 9.74 26.99 -10.18
CA MET A 360 10.37 26.21 -11.24
C MET A 360 11.29 27.06 -12.13
N HIS A 361 10.94 28.31 -12.39
CA HIS A 361 11.84 29.27 -13.06
C HIS A 361 13.15 29.42 -12.29
N ALA A 362 13.10 29.54 -10.96
CA ALA A 362 14.30 29.62 -10.15
C ALA A 362 15.19 28.35 -10.29
N VAL A 363 14.60 27.16 -10.32
CA VAL A 363 15.33 25.90 -10.57
C VAL A 363 15.97 25.90 -11.95
N ILE A 364 15.23 26.29 -12.99
CA ILE A 364 15.75 26.36 -14.37
C ILE A 364 16.96 27.31 -14.41
N GLN A 365 16.82 28.51 -13.85
CA GLN A 365 17.92 29.49 -13.82
C GLN A 365 19.14 28.93 -13.08
N ASP A 366 18.96 28.29 -11.92
CA ASP A 366 20.05 27.71 -11.14
C ASP A 366 20.77 26.58 -11.93
N VAL A 367 20.03 25.71 -12.60
CA VAL A 367 20.60 24.66 -13.45
C VAL A 367 21.39 25.24 -14.63
N LEU A 368 20.85 26.26 -15.32
CA LEU A 368 21.50 26.87 -16.48
C LEU A 368 22.73 27.72 -16.13
N THR A 369 22.99 28.00 -14.83
CA THR A 369 24.26 28.62 -14.40
C THR A 369 25.43 27.65 -14.38
N LYS A 370 25.18 26.32 -14.39
CA LYS A 370 26.23 25.31 -14.43
C LYS A 370 26.96 25.36 -15.77
N GLU A 371 28.29 25.21 -15.77
CA GLU A 371 29.12 25.23 -16.96
C GLU A 371 28.66 24.27 -18.05
N GLU A 372 28.24 23.07 -17.67
CA GLU A 372 27.71 22.03 -18.55
C GLU A 372 26.46 22.50 -19.36
N PHE A 373 25.62 23.35 -18.77
CA PHE A 373 24.37 23.82 -19.37
C PHE A 373 24.41 25.29 -19.79
N ALA A 374 25.53 25.98 -19.64
CA ALA A 374 25.67 27.40 -19.95
C ALA A 374 25.39 27.77 -21.43
N LYS A 375 25.43 26.78 -22.33
CA LYS A 375 25.07 26.91 -23.76
C LYS A 375 23.56 27.06 -23.97
N TYR A 376 22.72 26.82 -22.97
CA TYR A 376 21.27 26.93 -23.07
C TYR A 376 20.75 28.20 -22.43
N ALA A 377 19.54 28.59 -22.82
CA ALA A 377 18.77 29.67 -22.24
C ALA A 377 17.31 29.20 -22.08
N ALA A 378 16.51 29.86 -21.26
CA ALA A 378 15.11 29.58 -21.09
C ALA A 378 14.23 30.80 -21.38
N ALA A 379 13.06 30.56 -21.96
CA ALA A 379 11.98 31.52 -22.12
C ALA A 379 10.71 31.00 -21.46
N SER A 380 9.95 31.88 -20.83
CA SER A 380 8.67 31.54 -20.18
C SER A 380 7.49 31.86 -21.09
N HIS A 381 6.36 31.15 -20.90
CA HIS A 381 5.09 31.37 -21.59
C HIS A 381 5.20 31.40 -23.13
N VAL A 382 5.95 30.44 -23.70
CA VAL A 382 6.18 30.40 -25.14
C VAL A 382 4.94 29.89 -25.89
N PRO A 383 4.29 30.69 -26.75
CA PRO A 383 3.14 30.23 -27.52
C PRO A 383 3.47 28.98 -28.35
N LEU A 384 2.65 27.95 -28.28
CA LEU A 384 2.90 26.65 -28.94
C LEU A 384 3.11 26.83 -30.48
N ARG A 385 2.37 27.76 -31.10
CA ARG A 385 2.51 28.10 -32.54
C ARG A 385 3.92 28.55 -32.95
N HIS A 386 4.72 29.10 -32.02
CA HIS A 386 6.09 29.56 -32.34
C HIS A 386 7.07 28.38 -32.45
N LEU A 387 6.71 27.20 -32.01
CA LEU A 387 7.50 25.98 -32.11
C LEU A 387 7.16 25.18 -33.37
N ILE A 388 6.12 25.57 -34.10
CA ILE A 388 5.60 24.86 -35.26
C ILE A 388 6.13 25.57 -36.53
N LEU A 389 7.19 25.03 -37.12
CA LEU A 389 7.80 25.55 -38.33
C LEU A 389 7.04 25.12 -39.58
N ASP A 390 6.42 23.96 -39.58
CA ASP A 390 5.64 23.39 -40.69
C ASP A 390 4.38 22.73 -40.15
N ASP A 391 3.24 23.34 -40.45
CA ASP A 391 1.94 22.90 -39.92
C ASP A 391 1.31 21.71 -40.68
N SER A 392 1.95 21.26 -41.75
CA SER A 392 1.51 20.11 -42.55
C SER A 392 1.44 18.80 -41.75
N LYS A 393 2.19 18.71 -40.66
CA LYS A 393 2.21 17.56 -39.74
C LYS A 393 1.01 17.51 -38.78
N LEU A 394 0.22 18.58 -38.73
CA LEU A 394 -0.88 18.71 -37.78
C LEU A 394 -2.23 18.39 -38.43
N THR A 395 -3.10 17.75 -37.68
CA THR A 395 -4.52 17.69 -38.01
C THR A 395 -5.16 19.07 -37.88
N GLU A 396 -6.33 19.28 -38.48
CA GLU A 396 -7.08 20.52 -38.37
C GLU A 396 -7.41 20.89 -36.92
N GLU A 397 -7.71 19.90 -36.11
CA GLU A 397 -7.98 20.08 -34.66
C GLU A 397 -6.74 20.50 -33.88
N GLU A 398 -5.59 19.85 -34.12
CA GLU A 398 -4.31 20.21 -33.51
C GLU A 398 -3.85 21.59 -33.92
N ARG A 399 -4.09 21.95 -35.19
CA ARG A 399 -3.78 23.29 -35.71
C ARG A 399 -4.59 24.35 -34.97
N ARG A 400 -5.93 24.18 -34.86
CA ARG A 400 -6.77 25.09 -34.07
C ARG A 400 -6.32 25.20 -32.63
N PHE A 401 -5.92 24.10 -32.02
CA PHE A 401 -5.42 24.06 -30.64
C PHE A 401 -4.09 24.83 -30.51
N ALA A 402 -3.13 24.60 -31.40
CA ALA A 402 -1.80 25.23 -31.35
C ALA A 402 -1.84 26.74 -31.63
N TRP A 403 -2.78 27.20 -32.50
CA TRP A 403 -2.97 28.63 -32.81
C TRP A 403 -3.84 29.37 -31.79
N ASN A 404 -4.41 28.68 -30.81
CA ASN A 404 -5.14 29.35 -29.73
C ASN A 404 -4.17 30.20 -28.91
N ARG A 405 -4.52 31.46 -28.67
CA ARG A 405 -3.68 32.43 -27.92
C ARG A 405 -3.35 32.00 -26.49
N ASN A 406 -4.20 31.18 -25.90
CA ASN A 406 -4.03 30.67 -24.53
C ASN A 406 -3.28 29.34 -24.47
N THR A 407 -2.74 28.86 -25.63
CA THR A 407 -1.94 27.62 -25.65
C THR A 407 -0.47 28.00 -25.73
N HIS A 408 0.22 27.77 -24.61
CA HIS A 408 1.65 28.06 -24.46
C HIS A 408 2.34 26.89 -23.70
N ILE A 409 3.65 26.89 -23.75
CA ILE A 409 4.53 26.08 -22.92
C ILE A 409 4.99 26.96 -21.78
N ASP A 410 4.97 26.42 -20.52
CA ASP A 410 5.35 27.22 -19.36
C ASP A 410 6.80 27.70 -19.46
N PHE A 411 7.73 26.79 -19.82
CA PHE A 411 9.11 27.15 -20.13
C PHE A 411 9.63 26.37 -21.33
N LEU A 412 10.39 27.03 -22.17
CA LEU A 412 11.15 26.44 -23.26
C LEU A 412 12.65 26.68 -23.03
N ILE A 413 13.40 25.61 -22.92
CA ILE A 413 14.86 25.63 -22.91
C ILE A 413 15.33 25.48 -24.36
N PHE A 414 16.19 26.37 -24.81
CA PHE A 414 16.70 26.44 -26.19
C PHE A 414 18.21 26.68 -26.21
N SER A 415 18.86 26.32 -27.29
CA SER A 415 20.27 26.57 -27.55
C SER A 415 20.54 28.05 -27.84
N LYS A 416 21.52 28.65 -27.18
CA LYS A 416 21.93 30.06 -27.46
C LYS A 416 22.60 30.24 -28.81
N LEU A 417 23.08 29.14 -29.42
CA LEU A 417 23.83 29.18 -30.66
C LEU A 417 22.91 29.37 -31.90
N ASP A 418 21.86 28.58 -31.95
CA ASP A 418 20.98 28.47 -33.12
C ASP A 418 19.49 28.66 -32.80
N TYR A 419 19.16 28.96 -31.55
CA TYR A 419 17.81 29.17 -31.03
C TYR A 419 16.88 27.95 -31.19
N GLN A 420 17.42 26.75 -31.43
CA GLN A 420 16.61 25.55 -31.56
C GLN A 420 16.05 25.12 -30.22
N PRO A 421 14.77 24.67 -30.16
CA PRO A 421 14.16 24.08 -29.00
C PRO A 421 14.96 22.84 -28.52
N VAL A 422 15.24 22.76 -27.22
CA VAL A 422 15.99 21.67 -26.62
C VAL A 422 15.08 20.85 -25.71
N LEU A 423 14.32 21.52 -24.83
CA LEU A 423 13.45 20.89 -23.87
C LEU A 423 12.28 21.82 -23.54
N ALA A 424 11.07 21.31 -23.65
CA ALA A 424 9.88 21.95 -23.10
C ALA A 424 9.67 21.51 -21.64
N VAL A 425 9.26 22.44 -20.78
CA VAL A 425 9.01 22.20 -19.38
C VAL A 425 7.62 22.71 -19.00
N GLU A 426 6.83 21.88 -18.36
CA GLU A 426 5.47 22.18 -17.85
C GLU A 426 5.43 21.98 -16.35
N VAL A 427 4.67 22.82 -15.65
CA VAL A 427 4.46 22.76 -14.20
C VAL A 427 3.00 22.38 -13.92
N ASP A 428 2.79 21.16 -13.52
CA ASP A 428 1.46 20.60 -13.29
C ASP A 428 0.98 20.86 -11.85
N GLY A 429 0.11 21.86 -11.69
CA GLY A 429 -0.55 22.15 -10.42
C GLY A 429 -1.69 21.19 -10.14
N TYR A 430 -1.72 20.56 -8.98
CA TYR A 430 -2.72 19.54 -8.61
C TYR A 430 -4.18 20.04 -8.77
N ALA A 431 -4.46 21.29 -8.39
CA ALA A 431 -5.82 21.83 -8.43
C ALA A 431 -6.42 21.89 -9.86
N PHE A 432 -5.58 21.93 -10.90
CA PHE A 432 -6.01 22.05 -12.28
C PHE A 432 -6.15 20.72 -13.00
N HIS A 433 -5.42 19.66 -12.58
CA HIS A 433 -5.34 18.39 -13.32
C HIS A 433 -6.24 17.29 -12.77
N ALA A 434 -6.45 17.20 -11.45
CA ALA A 434 -7.15 16.06 -10.85
C ALA A 434 -8.67 16.04 -11.04
N ALA A 435 -9.30 17.15 -11.49
CA ALA A 435 -10.74 17.30 -11.55
C ALA A 435 -11.30 17.70 -12.93
N ASN A 436 -10.47 17.82 -13.99
CA ASN A 436 -10.92 18.40 -15.25
C ASN A 436 -10.48 17.56 -16.47
N GLU A 437 -11.40 16.71 -16.98
CA GLU A 437 -11.19 15.92 -18.21
C GLU A 437 -10.71 16.77 -19.40
N ARG A 438 -11.22 18.00 -19.54
CA ARG A 438 -10.81 18.93 -20.58
C ARG A 438 -9.33 19.32 -20.49
N GLN A 439 -8.80 19.42 -19.28
CA GLN A 439 -7.38 19.74 -19.10
C GLN A 439 -6.50 18.55 -19.50
N LEU A 440 -6.88 17.34 -19.12
CA LEU A 440 -6.18 16.11 -19.53
C LEU A 440 -6.15 15.94 -21.05
N GLU A 441 -7.25 16.24 -21.75
CA GLU A 441 -7.30 16.24 -23.21
C GLU A 441 -6.37 17.30 -23.83
N ARG A 442 -6.32 18.50 -23.24
CA ARG A 442 -5.42 19.58 -23.70
C ARG A 442 -3.95 19.19 -23.52
N ASP A 443 -3.62 18.58 -22.39
CA ASP A 443 -2.27 18.11 -22.09
C ASP A 443 -1.84 16.98 -23.03
N ALA A 444 -2.73 16.02 -23.30
CA ALA A 444 -2.50 14.97 -24.29
C ALA A 444 -2.23 15.54 -25.68
N LYS A 445 -3.05 16.51 -26.16
CA LYS A 445 -2.83 17.19 -27.45
C LYS A 445 -1.50 17.91 -27.48
N LYS A 446 -1.13 18.64 -26.42
CA LYS A 446 0.15 19.32 -26.33
C LYS A 446 1.32 18.35 -26.43
N ASN A 447 1.24 17.21 -25.71
CA ASN A 447 2.26 16.17 -25.75
C ASN A 447 2.44 15.58 -27.15
N GLU A 448 1.34 15.28 -27.85
CA GLU A 448 1.38 14.75 -29.21
C GLU A 448 1.98 15.75 -30.22
N ILE A 449 1.60 17.01 -30.11
CA ILE A 449 2.15 18.07 -31.00
C ILE A 449 3.66 18.16 -30.77
N LEU A 450 4.15 18.33 -29.54
CA LEU A 450 5.57 18.43 -29.26
C LEU A 450 6.35 17.21 -29.77
N LYS A 451 5.79 15.99 -29.61
CA LYS A 451 6.38 14.75 -30.14
C LYS A 451 6.51 14.78 -31.67
N LYS A 452 5.53 15.30 -32.41
CA LYS A 452 5.60 15.43 -33.88
C LYS A 452 6.73 16.33 -34.36
N TYR A 453 7.14 17.31 -33.54
CA TYR A 453 8.23 18.24 -33.83
C TYR A 453 9.55 17.82 -33.14
N ASN A 454 9.61 16.60 -32.54
CA ASN A 454 10.79 16.09 -31.84
C ASN A 454 11.29 17.01 -30.71
N ILE A 455 10.37 17.71 -30.04
CA ILE A 455 10.67 18.53 -28.87
C ILE A 455 10.41 17.69 -27.63
N PRO A 456 11.44 17.31 -26.85
CA PRO A 456 11.28 16.62 -25.59
C PRO A 456 10.46 17.47 -24.61
N LEU A 457 9.62 16.81 -23.80
CA LEU A 457 8.80 17.46 -22.78
C LEU A 457 9.07 16.80 -21.44
N GLU A 458 9.35 17.62 -20.43
CA GLU A 458 9.42 17.20 -19.03
C GLU A 458 8.34 17.91 -18.22
N ARG A 459 7.56 17.14 -17.43
CA ARG A 459 6.50 17.64 -16.58
C ARG A 459 6.87 17.53 -15.11
N PHE A 460 6.63 18.61 -14.37
CA PHE A 460 6.92 18.71 -12.96
C PHE A 460 5.62 18.92 -12.19
N ALA A 461 5.13 17.84 -11.57
CA ALA A 461 3.98 17.92 -10.67
C ALA A 461 4.38 18.61 -9.35
N THR A 462 3.53 19.54 -8.86
CA THR A 462 3.77 20.22 -7.58
C THR A 462 3.75 19.30 -6.35
N THR A 463 3.39 18.03 -6.54
CA THR A 463 3.43 16.97 -5.52
C THR A 463 4.68 16.09 -5.61
N GLY A 464 5.51 16.29 -6.62
CA GLY A 464 6.74 15.54 -6.85
C GLY A 464 7.92 15.95 -5.99
N SER A 465 9.13 15.53 -6.39
CA SER A 465 10.38 15.92 -5.76
C SER A 465 11.56 15.90 -6.73
N SER A 466 12.71 16.44 -6.26
CA SER A 466 14.01 16.39 -6.98
C SER A 466 13.94 17.01 -8.38
N GLU A 467 13.31 18.16 -8.50
CA GLU A 467 13.10 18.85 -9.77
C GLU A 467 14.43 19.21 -10.43
N LYS A 468 15.42 19.60 -9.62
CA LYS A 468 16.75 19.98 -10.10
C LYS A 468 17.46 18.78 -10.76
N GLU A 469 17.53 17.66 -10.07
CA GLU A 469 18.17 16.43 -10.56
C GLU A 469 17.46 15.89 -11.81
N ARG A 470 16.13 15.94 -11.82
CA ARG A 470 15.32 15.51 -12.96
C ARG A 470 15.57 16.41 -14.18
N LEU A 471 15.61 17.73 -13.99
CA LEU A 471 15.89 18.68 -15.07
C LEU A 471 17.30 18.48 -15.65
N GLU A 472 18.30 18.32 -14.80
CA GLU A 472 19.67 18.02 -15.23
C GLU A 472 19.75 16.72 -16.02
N ALA A 473 19.08 15.66 -15.51
CA ALA A 473 19.03 14.39 -16.22
C ALA A 473 18.32 14.49 -17.58
N ALA A 474 17.25 15.28 -17.68
CA ALA A 474 16.58 15.54 -18.95
C ALA A 474 17.49 16.29 -19.93
N LEU A 475 18.19 17.33 -19.47
CA LEU A 475 19.14 18.10 -20.31
C LEU A 475 20.37 17.30 -20.75
N ARG A 476 20.77 16.25 -20.03
CA ARG A 476 21.87 15.37 -20.46
C ARG A 476 21.46 14.35 -21.52
N ARG A 477 20.17 14.11 -21.70
CA ARG A 477 19.63 13.16 -22.69
C ARG A 477 19.44 13.79 -24.08
N VAL A 478 19.40 15.11 -24.14
CA VAL A 478 19.21 15.91 -25.35
C VAL A 478 20.51 16.63 -25.77
#